data_8ec8edf0dc17afbf55d563f87c45e109
#
_entry.id   8ec8edf0dc17afbf55d563f87c45e109
#
_cell.length_a   1.000
_cell.length_b   1.000
_cell.length_c   1.000
_cell.angle_alpha   90.00
_cell.angle_beta   90.00
_cell.angle_gamma   90.00
#
_symmetry.space_group_name_H-M   'P 1'
#
loop_
_entity.id
_entity.type
_entity.pdbx_description
1 polymer ?
#
loop_
_entity_poly.entity_id
_entity_poly.type
_entity_poly.pdbx_seq_one_letter_code
_entity_poly.pdbx_strand_id
1 'polypeptide(L)'
;MDRLDASIKSYPHAEGIEAIMTQTDMTPLQRLAKVLQLGTPSNYRNHTYINGESLYFPTGRVYGGQVIAQSLMAASRTVAPSRLPNSIHGYFISAGDIRQDLLFDVENLRDGRSFSARRVNVTQAQGSILTAIASFQEHDQEGIEFADPMPENIPDPDSLTSAKQLMEPYAEQSPFAKYYAEKSPFDIAM
;
A
#
# COMPACT_ATOMS: atom_id res chain seq x y z
N MET A 1 13.47 -22.97 23.45
CA MET A 1 12.16 -23.39 22.91
C MET A 1 11.09 -22.74 23.79
N ASP A 2 11.00 -21.40 23.68
CA ASP A 2 10.15 -20.57 24.54
C ASP A 2 8.82 -20.29 23.86
N ARG A 3 7.77 -20.51 24.62
CA ARG A 3 6.36 -20.38 24.21
C ARG A 3 6.10 -18.94 23.80
N LEU A 4 5.72 -18.73 22.54
CA LEU A 4 5.05 -17.53 22.08
C LEU A 4 3.75 -17.38 22.88
N ASP A 5 3.69 -16.29 23.64
CA ASP A 5 2.56 -15.95 24.50
C ASP A 5 1.28 -15.83 23.68
N ALA A 6 0.23 -16.51 24.16
CA ALA A 6 -1.07 -16.66 23.50
C ALA A 6 -1.95 -15.39 23.57
N SER A 7 -1.39 -14.21 23.86
CA SER A 7 -2.12 -12.95 24.04
C SER A 7 -2.49 -12.21 22.75
N ILE A 8 -2.16 -12.76 21.55
CA ILE A 8 -2.53 -12.16 20.25
C ILE A 8 -3.93 -12.63 19.76
N LYS A 9 -4.65 -13.39 20.58
CA LYS A 9 -5.99 -13.87 20.21
C LYS A 9 -7.09 -13.16 21.02
N SER A 10 -7.51 -11.99 20.58
CA SER A 10 -8.91 -11.53 20.68
C SER A 10 -9.06 -10.13 20.09
N TYR A 11 -9.40 -10.05 18.81
CA TYR A 11 -9.96 -8.81 18.27
C TYR A 11 -11.49 -8.91 18.33
N PRO A 12 -12.19 -7.92 18.90
CA PRO A 12 -13.65 -7.92 18.95
C PRO A 12 -14.23 -7.58 17.57
N HIS A 13 -15.06 -8.46 17.06
CA HIS A 13 -15.82 -8.29 15.81
C HIS A 13 -16.89 -7.17 15.85
N ALA A 14 -16.98 -6.40 16.94
CA ALA A 14 -18.00 -5.36 17.09
C ALA A 14 -17.62 -4.01 16.44
N GLU A 15 -16.32 -3.70 16.28
CA GLU A 15 -15.88 -2.43 15.68
C GLU A 15 -16.00 -2.41 14.13
N GLY A 16 -16.13 -3.57 13.51
CA GLY A 16 -16.22 -3.69 12.04
C GLY A 16 -17.48 -3.08 11.42
N ILE A 17 -18.59 -3.01 12.14
CA ILE A 17 -19.88 -2.49 11.62
C ILE A 17 -19.91 -0.97 11.65
N GLU A 18 -19.39 -0.33 12.70
CA GLU A 18 -19.25 1.14 12.76
C GLU A 18 -18.22 1.67 11.76
N ALA A 19 -17.12 0.96 11.57
CA ALA A 19 -16.10 1.31 10.57
C ALA A 19 -16.66 1.22 9.13
N ILE A 20 -17.58 0.30 8.84
CA ILE A 20 -18.22 0.16 7.52
C ILE A 20 -19.17 1.34 7.27
N MET A 21 -19.91 1.82 8.27
CA MET A 21 -20.84 2.97 8.12
C MET A 21 -20.07 4.29 7.92
N THR A 22 -18.90 4.47 8.52
CA THR A 22 -18.08 5.66 8.32
C THR A 22 -17.30 5.67 6.99
N GLN A 23 -17.12 4.52 6.32
CA GLN A 23 -16.50 4.44 4.98
C GLN A 23 -17.47 4.85 3.85
N THR A 24 -18.78 4.84 4.09
CA THR A 24 -19.78 5.10 3.04
C THR A 24 -19.78 6.57 2.59
N ASP A 25 -19.38 7.51 3.45
CA ASP A 25 -19.34 8.95 3.15
C ASP A 25 -18.00 9.45 2.57
N MET A 26 -16.98 8.62 2.55
CA MET A 26 -15.66 9.00 2.04
C MET A 26 -15.59 8.91 0.52
N THR A 27 -14.95 9.91 -0.11
CA THR A 27 -14.57 9.80 -1.53
C THR A 27 -13.55 8.67 -1.75
N PRO A 28 -13.43 8.14 -2.98
CA PRO A 28 -12.41 7.11 -3.28
C PRO A 28 -10.98 7.52 -2.87
N LEU A 29 -10.60 8.77 -3.11
CA LEU A 29 -9.29 9.31 -2.73
C LEU A 29 -9.10 9.39 -1.19
N GLN A 30 -10.15 9.79 -0.46
CA GLN A 30 -10.10 9.81 1.01
C GLN A 30 -9.94 8.40 1.59
N ARG A 31 -10.59 7.39 1.00
CA ARG A 31 -10.40 5.97 1.37
C ARG A 31 -8.98 5.50 1.13
N LEU A 32 -8.39 5.83 -0.02
CA LEU A 32 -6.98 5.53 -0.30
C LEU A 32 -6.06 6.19 0.74
N ALA A 33 -6.23 7.48 0.99
CA ALA A 33 -5.44 8.20 1.98
C ALA A 33 -5.55 7.58 3.39
N LYS A 34 -6.75 7.13 3.78
CA LYS A 34 -6.99 6.45 5.06
C LYS A 34 -6.20 5.14 5.18
N VAL A 35 -6.27 4.25 4.18
CA VAL A 35 -5.56 2.96 4.26
C VAL A 35 -4.03 3.11 4.24
N LEU A 36 -3.52 4.20 3.65
CA LEU A 36 -2.09 4.53 3.68
C LEU A 36 -1.61 5.05 5.05
N GLN A 37 -2.53 5.47 5.93
CA GLN A 37 -2.15 5.90 7.28
C GLN A 37 -1.71 4.74 8.18
N LEU A 38 -2.06 3.50 7.86
CA LEU A 38 -1.74 2.30 8.63
C LEU A 38 -2.08 2.41 10.14
N GLY A 39 -1.99 1.30 10.85
CA GLY A 39 -2.20 1.23 12.29
C GLY A 39 -1.02 1.76 13.12
N THR A 40 -1.12 1.61 14.43
CA THR A 40 -0.05 1.98 15.37
C THR A 40 1.10 0.98 15.30
N PRO A 41 2.35 1.44 15.18
CA PRO A 41 3.52 0.56 15.19
C PRO A 41 3.72 -0.14 16.54
N SER A 42 4.12 -1.39 16.50
CA SER A 42 4.59 -2.19 17.65
C SER A 42 5.99 -2.70 17.37
N ASN A 43 6.92 -2.46 18.29
CA ASN A 43 8.33 -2.78 18.08
C ASN A 43 8.76 -4.01 18.90
N TYR A 44 9.51 -4.89 18.25
CA TYR A 44 10.17 -6.02 18.91
C TYR A 44 11.55 -6.25 18.30
N ARG A 45 12.61 -6.08 19.08
CA ARG A 45 14.02 -6.13 18.62
C ARG A 45 14.26 -5.14 17.47
N ASN A 46 14.73 -5.61 16.31
CA ASN A 46 14.95 -4.80 15.10
C ASN A 46 13.77 -4.83 14.12
N HIS A 47 12.60 -5.30 14.58
CA HIS A 47 11.37 -5.37 13.78
C HIS A 47 10.32 -4.38 14.29
N THR A 48 9.59 -3.81 13.34
CA THR A 48 8.40 -2.99 13.58
C THR A 48 7.21 -3.62 12.88
N TYR A 49 6.16 -3.93 13.64
CA TYR A 49 4.93 -4.53 13.14
C TYR A 49 3.84 -3.48 13.05
N ILE A 50 3.19 -3.40 11.89
CA ILE A 50 2.13 -2.42 11.63
C ILE A 50 0.99 -3.13 10.91
N ASN A 51 -0.25 -2.94 11.35
CA ASN A 51 -1.43 -3.43 10.62
C ASN A 51 -1.90 -2.40 9.60
N GLY A 52 -2.49 -2.89 8.51
CA GLY A 52 -3.12 -2.07 7.49
C GLY A 52 -4.39 -2.71 6.96
N GLU A 53 -5.42 -1.89 6.78
CA GLU A 53 -6.68 -2.28 6.15
C GLU A 53 -6.51 -2.45 4.63
N SER A 54 -7.43 -3.19 4.01
CA SER A 54 -7.49 -3.35 2.55
C SER A 54 -8.63 -2.54 1.95
N LEU A 55 -8.41 -1.94 0.78
CA LEU A 55 -9.48 -1.36 -0.02
C LEU A 55 -10.30 -2.46 -0.70
N TYR A 56 -11.57 -2.17 -0.90
CA TYR A 56 -12.41 -3.01 -1.73
C TYR A 56 -11.90 -3.04 -3.17
N PHE A 57 -11.81 -4.25 -3.71
CA PHE A 57 -11.55 -4.49 -5.14
C PHE A 57 -12.45 -5.63 -5.63
N PRO A 58 -13.07 -5.53 -6.85
CA PRO A 58 -14.12 -6.46 -7.29
C PRO A 58 -13.70 -7.93 -7.39
N THR A 59 -12.42 -8.20 -7.54
CA THR A 59 -11.89 -9.58 -7.61
C THR A 59 -11.84 -10.28 -6.25
N GLY A 60 -12.05 -9.56 -5.14
CA GLY A 60 -11.84 -10.06 -3.78
C GLY A 60 -10.37 -10.15 -3.37
N ARG A 61 -9.44 -9.76 -4.26
CA ARG A 61 -7.99 -9.78 -4.01
C ARG A 61 -7.49 -8.38 -3.71
N VAL A 62 -6.53 -8.26 -2.81
CA VAL A 62 -5.89 -6.98 -2.53
C VAL A 62 -5.14 -6.49 -3.76
N TYR A 63 -5.32 -5.21 -4.10
CA TYR A 63 -4.61 -4.59 -5.22
C TYR A 63 -3.11 -4.48 -4.91
N GLY A 64 -2.28 -4.99 -5.82
CA GLY A 64 -0.83 -5.05 -5.60
C GLY A 64 -0.17 -3.68 -5.38
N GLY A 65 -0.62 -2.66 -6.11
CA GLY A 65 -0.15 -1.28 -5.92
C GLY A 65 -0.42 -0.74 -4.52
N GLN A 66 -1.56 -1.11 -3.91
CA GLN A 66 -1.86 -0.78 -2.51
C GLN A 66 -0.85 -1.44 -1.57
N VAL A 67 -0.57 -2.74 -1.76
CA VAL A 67 0.36 -3.48 -0.88
C VAL A 67 1.77 -2.88 -0.94
N ILE A 68 2.27 -2.52 -2.13
CA ILE A 68 3.57 -1.85 -2.30
C ILE A 68 3.57 -0.48 -1.64
N ALA A 69 2.53 0.34 -1.84
CA ALA A 69 2.43 1.67 -1.25
C ALA A 69 2.39 1.61 0.28
N GLN A 70 1.57 0.72 0.86
CA GLN A 70 1.52 0.50 2.30
C GLN A 70 2.85 -0.03 2.85
N SER A 71 3.56 -0.90 2.11
CA SER A 71 4.89 -1.38 2.49
C SER A 71 5.90 -0.24 2.57
N LEU A 72 5.87 0.68 1.60
CA LEU A 72 6.72 1.87 1.62
C LEU A 72 6.37 2.79 2.79
N MET A 73 5.08 3.01 3.05
CA MET A 73 4.61 3.79 4.21
C MET A 73 5.03 3.16 5.53
N ALA A 74 4.94 1.82 5.66
CA ALA A 74 5.39 1.10 6.85
C ALA A 74 6.91 1.27 7.07
N ALA A 75 7.71 1.07 6.00
CA ALA A 75 9.15 1.25 6.05
C ALA A 75 9.56 2.69 6.39
N SER A 76 8.88 3.70 5.81
CA SER A 76 9.14 5.13 6.05
C SER A 76 8.95 5.53 7.51
N ARG A 77 8.08 4.85 8.26
CA ARG A 77 7.87 5.10 9.70
C ARG A 77 9.02 4.63 10.59
N THR A 78 9.99 3.91 10.04
CA THR A 78 11.12 3.35 10.77
C THR A 78 12.44 4.06 10.48
N VAL A 79 12.44 5.08 9.63
CA VAL A 79 13.60 5.91 9.30
C VAL A 79 13.44 7.34 9.80
N ALA A 80 14.54 8.09 9.87
CA ALA A 80 14.49 9.49 10.22
C ALA A 80 13.65 10.29 9.19
N PRO A 81 12.92 11.33 9.62
CA PRO A 81 12.08 12.15 8.72
C PRO A 81 12.84 12.83 7.58
N SER A 82 14.15 13.06 7.75
CA SER A 82 15.03 13.60 6.71
C SER A 82 15.34 12.63 5.58
N ARG A 83 15.02 11.33 5.76
CA ARG A 83 15.33 10.28 4.78
C ARG A 83 14.15 9.99 3.88
N LEU A 84 14.33 10.29 2.60
CA LEU A 84 13.33 10.00 1.58
C LEU A 84 13.59 8.64 0.92
N PRO A 85 12.52 7.95 0.50
CA PRO A 85 12.67 6.72 -0.27
C PRO A 85 13.27 7.03 -1.64
N ASN A 86 14.26 6.24 -2.06
CA ASN A 86 14.87 6.34 -3.39
C ASN A 86 14.62 5.09 -4.25
N SER A 87 14.33 3.95 -3.63
CA SER A 87 13.97 2.75 -4.36
C SER A 87 13.16 1.79 -3.50
N ILE A 88 12.31 1.00 -4.15
CA ILE A 88 11.67 -0.17 -3.58
C ILE A 88 11.66 -1.29 -4.61
N HIS A 89 12.05 -2.49 -4.19
CA HIS A 89 11.98 -3.70 -4.99
C HIS A 89 11.25 -4.77 -4.21
N GLY A 90 10.26 -5.41 -4.82
CA GLY A 90 9.46 -6.42 -4.14
C GLY A 90 9.01 -7.56 -5.04
N TYR A 91 8.81 -8.72 -4.42
CA TYR A 91 8.22 -9.90 -5.04
C TYR A 91 6.85 -10.18 -4.43
N PHE A 92 5.84 -10.26 -5.27
CA PHE A 92 4.54 -10.80 -4.90
C PHE A 92 4.64 -12.32 -4.80
N ILE A 93 4.27 -12.85 -3.64
CA ILE A 93 4.36 -14.28 -3.31
C ILE A 93 3.01 -14.95 -3.51
N SER A 94 1.94 -14.34 -2.99
CA SER A 94 0.58 -14.85 -3.12
C SER A 94 -0.45 -13.72 -3.19
N ALA A 95 -1.68 -14.07 -3.59
CA ALA A 95 -2.78 -13.11 -3.62
C ALA A 95 -3.32 -12.85 -2.21
N GLY A 96 -3.47 -11.58 -1.83
CA GLY A 96 -4.13 -11.18 -0.59
C GLY A 96 -5.66 -11.19 -0.70
N ASP A 97 -6.35 -11.43 0.42
CA ASP A 97 -7.81 -11.37 0.57
C ASP A 97 -8.20 -10.00 1.14
N ILE A 98 -9.07 -9.25 0.44
CA ILE A 98 -9.53 -7.92 0.90
C ILE A 98 -10.33 -7.95 2.21
N ARG A 99 -10.77 -9.12 2.65
CA ARG A 99 -11.54 -9.30 3.90
C ARG A 99 -10.65 -9.46 5.14
N GLN A 100 -9.34 -9.48 4.96
CA GLN A 100 -8.36 -9.63 6.02
C GLN A 100 -7.43 -8.42 6.04
N ASP A 101 -7.03 -8.02 7.23
CA ASP A 101 -5.98 -7.03 7.40
C ASP A 101 -4.62 -7.57 6.94
N LEU A 102 -3.76 -6.65 6.55
CA LEU A 102 -2.37 -6.90 6.20
C LEU A 102 -1.49 -6.63 7.42
N LEU A 103 -0.58 -7.54 7.72
CA LEU A 103 0.48 -7.31 8.70
C LEU A 103 1.78 -7.01 7.96
N PHE A 104 2.32 -5.82 8.21
CA PHE A 104 3.62 -5.37 7.71
C PHE A 104 4.67 -5.58 8.80
N ASP A 105 5.60 -6.51 8.58
CA ASP A 105 6.79 -6.74 9.40
C ASP A 105 7.96 -6.03 8.74
N VAL A 106 8.38 -4.93 9.34
CA VAL A 106 9.50 -4.09 8.87
C VAL A 106 10.75 -4.42 9.67
N GLU A 107 11.74 -4.98 9.01
CA GLU A 107 13.06 -5.26 9.58
C GLU A 107 14.06 -4.15 9.23
N ASN A 108 14.77 -3.64 10.25
CA ASN A 108 15.85 -2.70 10.08
C ASN A 108 17.11 -3.44 9.61
N LEU A 109 17.41 -3.39 8.31
CA LEU A 109 18.59 -4.03 7.75
C LEU A 109 19.85 -3.20 7.99
N ARG A 110 19.76 -1.88 7.83
CA ARG A 110 20.89 -0.97 7.98
C ARG A 110 20.44 0.48 8.19
N ASP A 111 21.16 1.18 9.07
CA ASP A 111 21.18 2.64 9.16
C ASP A 111 22.64 3.11 9.04
N GLY A 112 22.97 3.62 7.84
CA GLY A 112 24.26 4.23 7.56
C GLY A 112 24.18 5.76 7.64
N ARG A 113 25.31 6.44 7.36
CA ARG A 113 25.37 7.90 7.40
C ARG A 113 24.42 8.55 6.38
N SER A 114 24.39 8.07 5.14
CA SER A 114 23.63 8.66 4.04
C SER A 114 22.43 7.80 3.61
N PHE A 115 22.44 6.49 3.89
CA PHE A 115 21.41 5.54 3.44
C PHE A 115 20.87 4.69 4.58
N SER A 116 19.59 4.35 4.52
CA SER A 116 18.94 3.31 5.30
C SER A 116 18.32 2.25 4.39
N ALA A 117 18.32 1.00 4.86
CA ALA A 117 17.65 -0.10 4.16
C ALA A 117 16.66 -0.80 5.09
N ARG A 118 15.49 -1.12 4.55
CA ARG A 118 14.40 -1.82 5.25
C ARG A 118 13.91 -2.99 4.43
N ARG A 119 13.71 -4.13 5.08
CA ARG A 119 12.95 -5.24 4.51
C ARG A 119 11.52 -5.17 5.04
N VAL A 120 10.55 -5.38 4.17
CA VAL A 120 9.14 -5.46 4.55
C VAL A 120 8.60 -6.80 4.10
N ASN A 121 8.11 -7.61 5.05
CA ASN A 121 7.32 -8.80 4.76
C ASN A 121 5.86 -8.50 5.05
N VAL A 122 5.00 -8.72 4.07
CA VAL A 122 3.56 -8.53 4.20
C VAL A 122 2.88 -9.87 4.26
N THR A 123 2.08 -10.08 5.31
CA THR A 123 1.42 -11.37 5.56
C THR A 123 -0.06 -11.19 5.86
N GLN A 124 -0.83 -12.25 5.61
CA GLN A 124 -2.17 -12.51 6.11
C GLN A 124 -2.21 -13.93 6.71
N ALA A 125 -3.37 -14.37 7.21
CA ALA A 125 -3.50 -15.68 7.86
C ALA A 125 -3.02 -16.86 7.00
N GLN A 126 -3.16 -16.78 5.66
CA GLN A 126 -2.74 -17.80 4.71
C GLN A 126 -1.23 -17.79 4.41
N GLY A 127 -0.47 -16.79 4.89
CA GLY A 127 0.98 -16.68 4.69
C GLY A 127 1.43 -15.38 4.05
N SER A 128 2.62 -15.41 3.43
CA SER A 128 3.25 -14.26 2.82
C SER A 128 2.56 -13.83 1.52
N ILE A 129 2.34 -12.52 1.38
CA ILE A 129 1.77 -11.89 0.19
C ILE A 129 2.84 -11.18 -0.62
N LEU A 130 3.73 -10.45 0.07
CA LEU A 130 4.81 -9.68 -0.54
C LEU A 130 6.04 -9.73 0.35
N THR A 131 7.21 -9.76 -0.28
CA THR A 131 8.48 -9.41 0.36
C THR A 131 9.14 -8.30 -0.45
N ALA A 132 9.53 -7.21 0.22
CA ALA A 132 10.16 -6.06 -0.42
C ALA A 132 11.37 -5.56 0.35
N ILE A 133 12.29 -4.90 -0.36
CA ILE A 133 13.38 -4.12 0.22
C ILE A 133 13.25 -2.69 -0.29
N ALA A 134 13.25 -1.73 0.64
CA ALA A 134 13.24 -0.31 0.36
C ALA A 134 14.54 0.34 0.82
N SER A 135 15.05 1.25 0.01
CA SER A 135 16.20 2.10 0.32
C SER A 135 15.76 3.55 0.50
N PHE A 136 16.37 4.21 1.48
CA PHE A 136 16.13 5.60 1.83
C PHE A 136 17.45 6.36 1.88
N GLN A 137 17.43 7.63 1.51
CA GLN A 137 18.63 8.47 1.54
C GLN A 137 18.34 9.83 2.18
N GLU A 138 19.40 10.46 2.70
CA GLU A 138 19.35 11.86 3.14
C GLU A 138 19.06 12.77 1.95
N HIS A 139 18.40 13.89 2.20
CA HIS A 139 18.19 14.95 1.22
C HIS A 139 19.51 15.50 0.68
N ASP A 140 19.43 16.15 -0.47
CA ASP A 140 20.49 16.99 -1.04
C ASP A 140 21.83 16.24 -1.28
N GLN A 141 21.74 14.96 -1.67
CA GLN A 141 22.92 14.24 -2.13
C GLN A 141 23.28 14.73 -3.53
N GLU A 142 24.45 15.36 -3.67
CA GLU A 142 25.01 15.71 -4.97
C GLU A 142 25.34 14.44 -5.77
N GLY A 143 25.06 14.47 -7.07
CA GLY A 143 25.28 13.33 -7.97
C GLY A 143 25.24 13.74 -9.42
N ILE A 144 25.50 12.78 -10.30
CA ILE A 144 25.33 12.96 -11.74
C ILE A 144 23.85 12.83 -12.05
N GLU A 145 23.28 13.84 -12.68
CA GLU A 145 21.92 13.81 -13.19
C GLU A 145 21.91 13.42 -14.66
N PHE A 146 21.16 12.39 -14.97
CA PHE A 146 20.92 11.94 -16.34
C PHE A 146 19.48 11.46 -16.47
N ALA A 147 18.82 11.93 -17.53
CA ALA A 147 17.51 11.43 -17.95
C ALA A 147 17.44 11.43 -19.48
N ASP A 148 16.88 10.38 -20.05
CA ASP A 148 16.51 10.40 -21.46
C ASP A 148 15.41 11.43 -21.69
N PRO A 149 15.41 12.13 -22.84
CA PRO A 149 14.33 13.06 -23.17
C PRO A 149 13.01 12.30 -23.30
N MET A 150 11.92 12.95 -22.90
CA MET A 150 10.59 12.39 -23.10
C MET A 150 10.34 12.15 -24.60
N PRO A 151 9.80 11.00 -25.01
CA PRO A 151 9.47 10.75 -26.41
C PRO A 151 8.53 11.82 -26.96
N GLU A 152 8.74 12.20 -28.23
CA GLU A 152 7.89 13.18 -28.92
C GLU A 152 6.49 12.60 -29.20
N ASN A 153 5.49 13.47 -29.28
CA ASN A 153 4.12 13.13 -29.66
C ASN A 153 3.36 12.20 -28.69
N ILE A 154 3.71 12.18 -27.40
CA ILE A 154 2.88 11.57 -26.37
C ILE A 154 1.70 12.52 -26.10
N PRO A 155 0.45 12.05 -26.23
CA PRO A 155 -0.71 12.87 -25.93
C PRO A 155 -0.76 13.21 -24.43
N ASP A 156 -1.27 14.40 -24.12
CA ASP A 156 -1.53 14.78 -22.73
C ASP A 156 -2.57 13.81 -22.12
N PRO A 157 -2.33 13.27 -20.92
CA PRO A 157 -3.28 12.38 -20.24
C PRO A 157 -4.69 12.95 -20.15
N ASP A 158 -4.83 14.26 -19.94
CA ASP A 158 -6.13 14.94 -19.85
C ASP A 158 -6.89 14.97 -21.19
N SER A 159 -6.21 14.70 -22.31
CA SER A 159 -6.83 14.60 -23.63
C SER A 159 -7.38 13.20 -23.94
N LEU A 160 -7.07 12.20 -23.12
CA LEU A 160 -7.47 10.81 -23.32
C LEU A 160 -8.80 10.51 -22.63
N THR A 161 -9.51 9.50 -23.12
CA THR A 161 -10.73 9.04 -22.46
C THR A 161 -10.38 8.31 -21.18
N SER A 162 -11.04 8.65 -20.06
CA SER A 162 -10.77 7.99 -18.80
C SER A 162 -11.47 6.63 -18.68
N ALA A 163 -10.90 5.74 -17.85
CA ALA A 163 -11.53 4.47 -17.52
C ALA A 163 -12.92 4.68 -16.90
N LYS A 164 -13.11 5.76 -16.13
CA LYS A 164 -14.42 6.14 -15.58
C LYS A 164 -15.44 6.35 -16.67
N GLN A 165 -15.13 7.20 -17.65
CA GLN A 165 -16.02 7.50 -18.79
C GLN A 165 -16.34 6.25 -19.61
N LEU A 166 -15.35 5.38 -19.85
CA LEU A 166 -15.55 4.15 -20.62
C LEU A 166 -16.39 3.11 -19.89
N MET A 167 -16.31 3.06 -18.57
CA MET A 167 -16.98 2.03 -17.75
C MET A 167 -18.38 2.46 -17.28
N GLU A 168 -18.66 3.76 -17.23
CA GLU A 168 -19.94 4.30 -16.75
C GLU A 168 -21.17 3.66 -17.44
N PRO A 169 -21.22 3.46 -18.78
CA PRO A 169 -22.36 2.83 -19.44
C PRO A 169 -22.61 1.38 -19.03
N TYR A 170 -21.61 0.72 -18.44
CA TYR A 170 -21.65 -0.71 -18.06
C TYR A 170 -21.72 -0.91 -16.54
N ALA A 171 -21.81 0.16 -15.75
CA ALA A 171 -21.75 0.13 -14.29
C ALA A 171 -22.82 -0.77 -13.66
N GLU A 172 -24.05 -0.76 -14.20
CA GLU A 172 -25.14 -1.62 -13.70
C GLU A 172 -25.05 -3.09 -14.16
N GLN A 173 -24.17 -3.38 -15.13
CA GLN A 173 -24.04 -4.73 -15.73
C GLN A 173 -22.86 -5.51 -15.15
N SER A 174 -21.87 -4.82 -14.55
CA SER A 174 -20.63 -5.42 -14.10
C SER A 174 -20.11 -4.76 -12.82
N PRO A 175 -19.85 -5.54 -11.75
CA PRO A 175 -19.19 -5.02 -10.54
C PRO A 175 -17.83 -4.36 -10.81
N PHE A 176 -17.13 -4.82 -11.85
CA PHE A 176 -15.85 -4.27 -12.28
C PHE A 176 -16.03 -2.90 -12.94
N ALA A 177 -17.00 -2.77 -13.84
CA ALA A 177 -17.32 -1.49 -14.46
C ALA A 177 -17.80 -0.48 -13.40
N LYS A 178 -18.66 -0.90 -12.48
CA LYS A 178 -19.12 -0.07 -11.34
C LYS A 178 -17.96 0.40 -10.46
N TYR A 179 -16.97 -0.44 -10.23
CA TYR A 179 -15.78 -0.06 -9.46
C TYR A 179 -15.03 1.10 -10.14
N TYR A 180 -14.73 1.00 -11.43
CA TYR A 180 -14.01 2.07 -12.14
C TYR A 180 -14.84 3.34 -12.32
N ALA A 181 -16.15 3.21 -12.53
CA ALA A 181 -17.04 4.36 -12.67
C ALA A 181 -17.21 5.16 -11.37
N GLU A 182 -17.28 4.48 -10.19
CA GLU A 182 -17.73 5.10 -8.96
C GLU A 182 -16.74 5.02 -7.78
N LYS A 183 -15.87 4.01 -7.74
CA LYS A 183 -15.13 3.63 -6.53
C LYS A 183 -13.61 3.66 -6.67
N SER A 184 -13.09 3.66 -7.89
CA SER A 184 -11.65 3.72 -8.11
C SER A 184 -11.08 5.05 -7.60
N PRO A 185 -9.99 5.03 -6.80
CA PRO A 185 -9.30 6.24 -6.39
C PRO A 185 -8.40 6.82 -7.49
N PHE A 186 -8.25 6.10 -8.61
CA PHE A 186 -7.43 6.49 -9.74
C PHE A 186 -8.31 6.72 -10.96
N ASP A 187 -8.07 7.81 -11.67
CA ASP A 187 -8.58 8.01 -13.02
C ASP A 187 -7.48 7.57 -14.00
N ILE A 188 -7.76 6.52 -14.74
CA ILE A 188 -6.81 5.89 -15.65
C ILE A 188 -7.14 6.37 -17.06
N ALA A 189 -6.22 7.12 -17.66
CA ALA A 189 -6.30 7.53 -19.06
C ALA A 189 -5.98 6.35 -20.00
N MET A 190 -6.76 6.16 -21.07
CA MET A 190 -6.62 5.06 -22.04
C MET A 190 -6.69 5.58 -23.48
#